data_1ad2a807b22085d49a2594d082a62342
#
_entry.id   1ad2a807b22085d49a2594d082a62342
#
_cell.length_a   1.000
_cell.length_b   1.000
_cell.length_c   1.000
_cell.angle_alpha   90.00
_cell.angle_beta   90.00
_cell.angle_gamma   90.00
#
_symmetry.space_group_name_H-M   'P 1'
#
loop_
_entity.id
_entity.type
_entity.pdbx_description
1 polymer ?
#
loop_
_entity_poly.entity_id
_entity_poly.type
_entity_poly.pdbx_seq_one_letter_code
_entity_poly.pdbx_strand_id
1 'polypeptide(L)'
;VYVQQNGGKMGLTTVVVSLNGEKQEVRLPGMRGQAPIPRELKFGNIDVTISYGSKIVELPFSIKLNDFQLDRYPGSMSPSSYASEVTVIEENGNSYDYRIFMNRTLSEGNFLFFQSSYFPDETGTVLSVNNDPGKWPTYLGYFLLTLGLVMNFFDKKSRFRKLTKFVAEKNIASIAIA
;
A
#
# COMPACT_ATOMS: atom_id res chain seq x y z
N VAL A 1 8.11 -25.57 2.41
CA VAL A 1 6.92 -24.79 1.99
C VAL A 1 7.17 -24.31 0.58
N TYR A 2 6.39 -24.78 -0.38
CA TYR A 2 6.43 -24.28 -1.76
C TYR A 2 5.18 -23.43 -1.99
N VAL A 3 5.37 -22.17 -2.36
CA VAL A 3 4.29 -21.23 -2.69
C VAL A 3 4.31 -21.01 -4.20
N GLN A 4 3.30 -21.48 -4.89
CA GLN A 4 3.07 -21.16 -6.30
C GLN A 4 2.02 -20.06 -6.37
N GLN A 5 2.44 -18.82 -6.62
CA GLN A 5 1.53 -17.68 -6.83
C GLN A 5 1.08 -17.63 -8.28
N ASN A 6 -0.20 -17.86 -8.51
CA ASN A 6 -0.88 -17.49 -9.75
C ASN A 6 -1.67 -16.20 -9.53
N GLY A 7 -1.36 -15.16 -10.28
CA GLY A 7 -1.93 -13.83 -10.13
C GLY A 7 -3.45 -13.79 -10.27
N GLY A 8 -4.12 -13.14 -9.33
CA GLY A 8 -5.50 -12.63 -9.41
C GLY A 8 -6.64 -13.65 -9.36
N LYS A 9 -6.35 -14.95 -9.33
CA LYS A 9 -7.34 -16.02 -9.17
C LYS A 9 -7.12 -16.72 -7.83
N MET A 10 -8.14 -17.41 -7.33
CA MET A 10 -8.04 -18.27 -6.15
C MET A 10 -6.82 -19.18 -6.30
N GLY A 11 -5.79 -18.92 -5.50
CA GLY A 11 -4.57 -19.73 -5.47
C GLY A 11 -4.78 -20.93 -4.56
N LEU A 12 -4.32 -22.12 -5.02
CA LEU A 12 -4.22 -23.30 -4.17
C LEU A 12 -2.75 -23.44 -3.75
N THR A 13 -2.51 -23.34 -2.44
CA THR A 13 -1.19 -23.57 -1.86
C THR A 13 -1.17 -24.95 -1.19
N THR A 14 -0.24 -25.79 -1.60
CA THR A 14 -0.05 -27.10 -0.96
C THR A 14 0.99 -26.94 0.16
N VAL A 15 0.61 -27.31 1.37
CA VAL A 15 1.46 -27.26 2.56
C VAL A 15 1.61 -28.67 3.12
N VAL A 16 2.83 -29.08 3.39
CA VAL A 16 3.10 -30.34 4.12
C VAL A 16 3.35 -29.98 5.59
N VAL A 17 2.48 -30.46 6.44
CA VAL A 17 2.59 -30.30 7.89
C VAL A 17 3.21 -31.58 8.45
N SER A 18 4.26 -31.44 9.24
CA SER A 18 4.92 -32.57 9.90
C SER A 18 4.89 -32.37 11.42
N LEU A 19 4.35 -33.33 12.13
CA LEU A 19 4.30 -33.35 13.58
C LEU A 19 4.64 -34.76 14.09
N ASN A 20 5.64 -34.87 14.99
CA ASN A 20 6.08 -36.15 15.58
C ASN A 20 6.42 -37.26 14.55
N GLY A 21 6.92 -36.88 13.36
CA GLY A 21 7.26 -37.82 12.28
C GLY A 21 6.10 -38.16 11.34
N GLU A 22 4.86 -37.87 11.71
CA GLU A 22 3.70 -37.96 10.82
C GLU A 22 3.65 -36.74 9.89
N LYS A 23 3.38 -36.97 8.61
CA LYS A 23 3.28 -35.90 7.58
C LYS A 23 1.92 -35.96 6.92
N GLN A 24 1.27 -34.82 6.87
CA GLN A 24 0.00 -34.64 6.16
C GLN A 24 0.11 -33.51 5.14
N GLU A 25 -0.34 -33.77 3.93
CA GLU A 25 -0.40 -32.78 2.85
C GLU A 25 -1.80 -32.16 2.82
N VAL A 26 -1.87 -30.82 2.89
CA VAL A 26 -3.14 -30.10 2.83
C VAL A 26 -3.10 -29.03 1.75
N ARG A 27 -4.18 -28.92 0.99
CA ARG A 27 -4.36 -27.87 -0.01
C ARG A 27 -5.22 -26.77 0.58
N LEU A 28 -4.63 -25.57 0.67
CA LEU A 28 -5.28 -24.39 1.23
C LEU A 28 -5.66 -23.44 0.10
N PRO A 29 -6.94 -23.14 -0.08
CA PRO A 29 -7.37 -22.08 -0.97
C PRO A 29 -7.02 -20.74 -0.33
N GLY A 30 -6.52 -19.80 -1.11
CA GLY A 30 -6.25 -18.44 -0.65
C GLY A 30 -6.46 -17.43 -1.76
N MET A 31 -7.02 -16.30 -1.41
CA MET A 31 -7.21 -15.18 -2.31
C MET A 31 -6.75 -13.90 -1.64
N ARG A 32 -6.09 -13.03 -2.40
CA ARG A 32 -5.68 -11.72 -1.90
C ARG A 32 -6.90 -10.87 -1.55
N GLY A 33 -6.90 -10.25 -0.35
CA GLY A 33 -7.98 -9.40 0.12
C GLY A 33 -9.17 -10.16 0.73
N GLN A 34 -9.11 -11.50 0.83
CA GLN A 34 -10.14 -12.30 1.50
C GLN A 34 -9.62 -12.94 2.78
N ALA A 35 -10.51 -13.10 3.74
CA ALA A 35 -10.23 -13.83 4.96
C ALA A 35 -9.88 -15.29 4.64
N PRO A 36 -8.90 -15.88 5.34
CA PRO A 36 -8.49 -17.26 5.11
C PRO A 36 -9.58 -18.23 5.54
N ILE A 37 -9.73 -19.33 4.78
CA ILE A 37 -10.61 -20.43 5.14
C ILE A 37 -9.81 -21.44 5.97
N PRO A 38 -10.13 -21.63 7.27
CA PRO A 38 -9.40 -22.58 8.10
C PRO A 38 -9.64 -24.03 7.68
N ARG A 39 -8.60 -24.85 7.82
CA ARG A 39 -8.64 -26.32 7.67
C ARG A 39 -8.11 -26.95 8.94
N GLU A 40 -8.83 -27.93 9.44
CA GLU A 40 -8.44 -28.69 10.62
C GLU A 40 -7.72 -29.97 10.18
N LEU A 41 -6.60 -30.24 10.79
CA LEU A 41 -5.79 -31.45 10.65
C LEU A 41 -5.69 -32.12 12.00
N LYS A 42 -5.77 -33.46 12.02
CA LYS A 42 -5.63 -34.24 13.24
C LYS A 42 -4.34 -35.06 13.20
N PHE A 43 -3.51 -34.89 14.22
CA PHE A 43 -2.29 -35.64 14.45
C PHE A 43 -2.40 -36.36 15.80
N GLY A 44 -2.90 -37.61 15.77
CA GLY A 44 -3.20 -38.35 17.02
C GLY A 44 -4.23 -37.59 17.86
N ASN A 45 -3.80 -37.10 19.04
CA ASN A 45 -4.64 -36.33 19.96
C ASN A 45 -4.50 -34.81 19.83
N ILE A 46 -3.80 -34.32 18.79
CA ILE A 46 -3.55 -32.89 18.58
C ILE A 46 -4.34 -32.42 17.37
N ASP A 47 -5.20 -31.44 17.58
CA ASP A 47 -5.89 -30.75 16.49
C ASP A 47 -5.10 -29.51 16.08
N VAL A 48 -4.75 -29.43 14.79
CA VAL A 48 -3.99 -28.32 14.20
C VAL A 48 -4.88 -27.60 13.19
N THR A 49 -5.17 -26.32 13.43
CA THR A 49 -5.88 -25.48 12.47
C THR A 49 -4.89 -24.70 11.62
N ILE A 50 -5.02 -24.85 10.32
CA ILE A 50 -4.18 -24.18 9.34
C ILE A 50 -5.04 -23.33 8.40
N SER A 51 -4.58 -22.14 8.10
CA SER A 51 -5.24 -21.28 7.12
C SER A 51 -4.22 -20.51 6.28
N TYR A 52 -4.61 -20.19 5.04
CA TYR A 52 -3.80 -19.41 4.12
C TYR A 52 -4.65 -18.31 3.49
N GLY A 53 -4.21 -17.06 3.60
CA GLY A 53 -4.96 -15.92 3.07
C GLY A 53 -4.45 -14.59 3.61
N SER A 54 -5.26 -13.55 3.44
CA SER A 54 -4.96 -12.23 3.98
C SER A 54 -5.19 -12.19 5.49
N LYS A 55 -4.26 -11.58 6.22
CA LYS A 55 -4.43 -11.35 7.66
C LYS A 55 -5.48 -10.27 7.88
N ILE A 56 -6.44 -10.55 8.75
CA ILE A 56 -7.38 -9.53 9.23
C ILE A 56 -6.64 -8.67 10.26
N VAL A 57 -6.72 -7.36 10.07
CA VAL A 57 -6.18 -6.37 11.01
C VAL A 57 -7.34 -5.52 11.50
N GLU A 58 -7.54 -5.49 12.80
CA GLU A 58 -8.53 -4.61 13.42
C GLU A 58 -8.01 -3.18 13.46
N LEU A 59 -8.87 -2.24 13.14
CA LEU A 59 -8.56 -0.81 13.18
C LEU A 59 -8.93 -0.24 14.57
N PRO A 60 -8.16 0.73 15.10
CA PRO A 60 -8.48 1.39 16.37
C PRO A 60 -9.59 2.45 16.22
N PHE A 61 -10.35 2.41 15.15
CA PHE A 61 -11.47 3.29 14.84
C PHE A 61 -12.45 2.59 13.91
N SER A 62 -13.63 3.15 13.74
CA SER A 62 -14.66 2.62 12.84
C SER A 62 -14.99 3.64 11.74
N ILE A 63 -15.31 3.15 10.56
CA ILE A 63 -15.77 3.98 9.44
C ILE A 63 -17.18 3.52 9.07
N LYS A 64 -18.13 4.44 9.16
CA LYS A 64 -19.51 4.23 8.75
C LYS A 64 -19.75 4.91 7.42
N LEU A 65 -20.23 4.18 6.41
CA LEU A 65 -20.68 4.76 5.15
C LEU A 65 -22.06 5.39 5.37
N ASN A 66 -22.19 6.67 5.03
CA ASN A 66 -23.44 7.41 5.10
C ASN A 66 -24.14 7.47 3.73
N ASP A 67 -23.36 7.75 2.68
CA ASP A 67 -23.85 7.88 1.32
C ASP A 67 -22.76 7.50 0.32
N PHE A 68 -23.18 6.93 -0.81
CA PHE A 68 -22.30 6.63 -1.92
C PHE A 68 -22.80 7.32 -3.18
N GLN A 69 -21.97 8.12 -3.82
CA GLN A 69 -22.29 8.91 -5.00
C GLN A 69 -21.52 8.37 -6.21
N LEU A 70 -22.24 8.10 -7.28
CA LEU A 70 -21.70 7.63 -8.54
C LEU A 70 -22.16 8.53 -9.69
N ASP A 71 -21.22 9.24 -10.30
CA ASP A 71 -21.46 10.01 -11.50
C ASP A 71 -21.10 9.20 -12.74
N ARG A 72 -21.86 9.40 -13.82
CA ARG A 72 -21.63 8.75 -15.11
C ARG A 72 -21.37 9.75 -16.21
N TYR A 73 -20.66 9.33 -17.22
CA TYR A 73 -20.52 10.14 -18.42
C TYR A 73 -21.87 10.30 -19.14
N PRO A 74 -22.20 11.48 -19.68
CA PRO A 74 -23.43 11.70 -20.42
C PRO A 74 -23.61 10.68 -21.56
N GLY A 75 -24.76 9.99 -21.57
CA GLY A 75 -25.07 8.98 -22.59
C GLY A 75 -24.34 7.63 -22.42
N SER A 76 -23.67 7.39 -21.31
CA SER A 76 -22.95 6.15 -21.02
C SER A 76 -23.28 5.58 -19.64
N MET A 77 -23.19 4.26 -19.50
CA MET A 77 -23.23 3.60 -18.18
C MET A 77 -21.86 3.57 -17.49
N SER A 78 -20.81 4.07 -18.14
CA SER A 78 -19.46 4.10 -17.56
C SER A 78 -19.37 5.15 -16.46
N PRO A 79 -18.79 4.81 -15.29
CA PRO A 79 -18.59 5.76 -14.21
C PRO A 79 -17.58 6.85 -14.62
N SER A 80 -17.90 8.10 -14.34
CA SER A 80 -17.00 9.24 -14.51
C SER A 80 -16.30 9.58 -13.21
N SER A 81 -17.02 9.53 -12.09
CA SER A 81 -16.48 9.70 -10.74
C SER A 81 -17.33 8.95 -9.72
N TYR A 82 -16.74 8.67 -8.57
CA TYR A 82 -17.47 8.13 -7.42
C TYR A 82 -16.84 8.65 -6.13
N ALA A 83 -17.69 8.84 -5.12
CA ALA A 83 -17.33 9.36 -3.83
C ALA A 83 -18.09 8.65 -2.72
N SER A 84 -17.47 8.57 -1.55
CA SER A 84 -18.07 8.01 -0.34
C SER A 84 -18.13 9.07 0.74
N GLU A 85 -19.32 9.36 1.22
CA GLU A 85 -19.54 10.16 2.43
C GLU A 85 -19.50 9.23 3.62
N VAL A 86 -18.54 9.43 4.50
CA VAL A 86 -18.31 8.56 5.65
C VAL A 86 -18.26 9.33 6.95
N THR A 87 -18.68 8.70 8.05
CA THR A 87 -18.39 9.16 9.41
C THR A 87 -17.31 8.32 10.00
N VAL A 88 -16.21 8.93 10.40
CA VAL A 88 -15.12 8.31 11.16
C VAL A 88 -15.46 8.41 12.64
N ILE A 89 -15.37 7.30 13.36
CA ILE A 89 -15.64 7.21 14.79
C ILE A 89 -14.36 6.72 15.46
N GLU A 90 -13.70 7.62 16.18
CA GLU A 90 -12.47 7.35 16.90
C GLU A 90 -12.75 6.53 18.19
N GLU A 91 -11.71 5.88 18.71
CA GLU A 91 -11.79 5.10 19.95
C GLU A 91 -12.19 5.95 21.17
N ASN A 92 -11.86 7.24 21.17
CA ASN A 92 -12.22 8.20 22.23
C ASN A 92 -13.70 8.62 22.18
N GLY A 93 -14.49 8.13 21.21
CA GLY A 93 -15.89 8.46 21.00
C GLY A 93 -16.16 9.72 20.18
N ASN A 94 -15.11 10.44 19.74
CA ASN A 94 -15.28 11.53 18.80
C ASN A 94 -15.67 11.00 17.42
N SER A 95 -16.46 11.77 16.70
CA SER A 95 -16.81 11.44 15.32
C SER A 95 -16.80 12.68 14.45
N TYR A 96 -16.43 12.49 13.19
CA TYR A 96 -16.47 13.53 12.18
C TYR A 96 -16.81 12.96 10.81
N ASP A 97 -17.43 13.79 9.98
CA ASP A 97 -17.78 13.41 8.63
C ASP A 97 -16.66 13.74 7.66
N TYR A 98 -16.44 12.85 6.70
CA TYR A 98 -15.40 12.99 5.69
C TYR A 98 -15.86 12.45 4.35
N ARG A 99 -15.46 13.11 3.26
CA ARG A 99 -15.73 12.68 1.88
C ARG A 99 -14.47 12.12 1.25
N ILE A 100 -14.53 10.84 0.85
CA ILE A 100 -13.45 10.13 0.17
C ILE A 100 -13.79 10.04 -1.32
N PHE A 101 -12.88 10.49 -2.19
CA PHE A 101 -13.00 10.36 -3.65
C PHE A 101 -11.62 10.23 -4.31
N MET A 102 -11.55 10.09 -5.65
CA MET A 102 -10.34 9.71 -6.39
C MET A 102 -9.05 10.41 -5.94
N ASN A 103 -9.10 11.72 -5.65
CA ASN A 103 -7.93 12.52 -5.30
C ASN A 103 -7.93 12.99 -3.83
N ARG A 104 -8.91 12.56 -3.05
CA ARG A 104 -9.02 12.90 -1.63
C ARG A 104 -9.14 11.65 -0.79
N THR A 105 -8.04 11.31 -0.14
CA THR A 105 -7.91 10.15 0.73
C THR A 105 -8.23 10.51 2.17
N LEU A 106 -8.79 9.58 2.93
CA LEU A 106 -8.91 9.70 4.38
C LEU A 106 -7.61 9.22 5.01
N SER A 107 -7.02 10.04 5.87
CA SER A 107 -5.86 9.67 6.68
C SER A 107 -6.26 9.64 8.14
N GLU A 108 -6.22 8.46 8.76
CA GLU A 108 -6.53 8.29 10.17
C GLU A 108 -5.45 7.44 10.84
N GLY A 109 -4.78 8.03 11.83
CA GLY A 109 -3.59 7.43 12.44
C GLY A 109 -2.50 7.15 11.41
N ASN A 110 -2.08 5.89 11.29
CA ASN A 110 -1.11 5.44 10.29
C ASN A 110 -1.76 4.83 9.04
N PHE A 111 -3.09 4.86 8.96
CA PHE A 111 -3.85 4.26 7.88
C PHE A 111 -4.28 5.32 6.87
N LEU A 112 -4.16 4.98 5.60
CA LEU A 112 -4.56 5.82 4.48
C LEU A 112 -5.57 5.06 3.62
N PHE A 113 -6.77 5.63 3.47
CA PHE A 113 -7.88 5.02 2.76
C PHE A 113 -8.07 5.71 1.42
N PHE A 114 -8.09 4.90 0.36
CA PHE A 114 -8.29 5.32 -1.01
C PHE A 114 -9.61 4.78 -1.53
N GLN A 115 -10.34 5.59 -2.25
CA GLN A 115 -11.47 5.13 -3.03
C GLN A 115 -10.97 4.21 -4.15
N SER A 116 -11.25 2.92 -4.06
CA SER A 116 -10.73 1.92 -4.98
C SER A 116 -11.77 1.43 -5.97
N SER A 117 -12.95 1.05 -5.48
CA SER A 117 -14.05 0.51 -6.28
C SER A 117 -15.37 0.69 -5.54
N TYR A 118 -16.44 0.11 -6.06
CA TYR A 118 -17.75 0.07 -5.45
C TYR A 118 -18.42 -1.28 -5.73
N PHE A 119 -19.50 -1.58 -5.02
CA PHE A 119 -20.26 -2.79 -5.24
C PHE A 119 -21.09 -2.69 -6.53
N PRO A 120 -21.29 -3.80 -7.28
CA PRO A 120 -22.05 -3.78 -8.53
C PRO A 120 -23.49 -3.29 -8.39
N ASP A 121 -24.08 -3.41 -7.20
CA ASP A 121 -25.41 -2.93 -6.84
C ASP A 121 -25.43 -1.45 -6.41
N GLU A 122 -24.27 -0.76 -6.45
CA GLU A 122 -24.08 0.66 -6.11
C GLU A 122 -24.49 1.01 -4.66
N THR A 123 -24.65 0.02 -3.79
CA THR A 123 -25.05 0.23 -2.39
C THR A 123 -23.88 0.47 -1.46
N GLY A 124 -22.66 0.23 -1.93
CA GLY A 124 -21.48 0.29 -1.09
C GLY A 124 -20.19 0.63 -1.82
N THR A 125 -19.20 0.89 -1.03
CA THR A 125 -17.86 1.29 -1.48
C THR A 125 -16.82 0.25 -1.13
N VAL A 126 -15.76 0.17 -1.93
CA VAL A 126 -14.56 -0.62 -1.66
C VAL A 126 -13.39 0.34 -1.49
N LEU A 127 -12.87 0.43 -0.28
CA LEU A 127 -11.71 1.25 0.05
C LEU A 127 -10.45 0.37 0.10
N SER A 128 -9.38 0.83 -0.54
CA SER A 128 -8.06 0.27 -0.34
C SER A 128 -7.39 0.95 0.83
N VAL A 129 -6.78 0.16 1.71
CA VAL A 129 -6.13 0.66 2.92
C VAL A 129 -4.63 0.44 2.81
N ASN A 130 -3.86 1.50 3.05
CA ASN A 130 -2.41 1.45 3.15
C ASN A 130 -1.98 1.79 4.58
N ASN A 131 -1.12 0.96 5.15
CA ASN A 131 -0.40 1.23 6.39
C ASN A 131 1.09 1.02 6.12
N ASP A 132 1.81 2.12 5.94
CA ASP A 132 3.24 2.10 5.61
C ASP A 132 4.08 2.65 6.78
N PRO A 133 4.60 1.77 7.64
CA PRO A 133 5.50 2.18 8.73
C PRO A 133 6.86 2.67 8.21
N GLY A 134 7.22 2.34 6.96
CA GLY A 134 8.47 2.78 6.32
C GLY A 134 8.47 4.21 5.80
N LYS A 135 7.34 4.90 5.83
CA LYS A 135 7.17 6.26 5.30
C LYS A 135 8.18 7.25 5.90
N TRP A 136 8.30 7.31 7.22
CA TRP A 136 9.19 8.23 7.90
C TRP A 136 10.68 7.98 7.64
N PRO A 137 11.20 6.74 7.75
CA PRO A 137 12.57 6.43 7.35
C PRO A 137 12.88 6.80 5.91
N THR A 138 11.94 6.59 5.00
CA THR A 138 12.09 6.93 3.57
C THR A 138 12.22 8.44 3.36
N TYR A 139 11.35 9.24 3.98
CA TYR A 139 11.46 10.70 3.89
C TYR A 139 12.75 11.24 4.53
N LEU A 140 13.18 10.66 5.66
CA LEU A 140 14.48 11.00 6.25
C LEU A 140 15.62 10.69 5.27
N GLY A 141 15.58 9.57 4.58
CA GLY A 141 16.54 9.20 3.55
C GLY A 141 16.58 10.22 2.41
N TYR A 142 15.42 10.62 1.88
CA TYR A 142 15.35 11.67 0.85
C TYR A 142 15.89 13.01 1.33
N PHE A 143 15.57 13.39 2.55
CA PHE A 143 16.09 14.62 3.14
C PHE A 143 17.62 14.60 3.24
N LEU A 144 18.19 13.51 3.77
CA LEU A 144 19.65 13.37 3.90
C LEU A 144 20.35 13.33 2.54
N LEU A 145 19.77 12.66 1.54
CA LEU A 145 20.28 12.62 0.19
C LEU A 145 20.29 14.02 -0.43
N THR A 146 19.19 14.75 -0.32
CA THR A 146 19.07 16.12 -0.82
C THR A 146 20.07 17.03 -0.13
N LEU A 147 20.18 16.94 1.20
CA LEU A 147 21.14 17.71 1.98
C LEU A 147 22.58 17.42 1.52
N GLY A 148 22.94 16.15 1.33
CA GLY A 148 24.27 15.75 0.83
C GLY A 148 24.57 16.30 -0.55
N LEU A 149 23.60 16.30 -1.46
CA LEU A 149 23.75 16.92 -2.79
C LEU A 149 23.96 18.43 -2.68
N VAL A 150 23.16 19.12 -1.88
CA VAL A 150 23.28 20.57 -1.65
C VAL A 150 24.63 20.91 -1.04
N MET A 151 25.08 20.19 -0.01
CA MET A 151 26.38 20.38 0.61
C MET A 151 27.52 20.21 -0.41
N ASN A 152 27.40 19.30 -1.37
CA ASN A 152 28.40 19.10 -2.41
C ASN A 152 28.56 20.31 -3.33
N PHE A 153 27.54 21.15 -3.50
CA PHE A 153 27.66 22.44 -4.23
C PHE A 153 28.52 23.45 -3.47
N PHE A 154 28.44 23.47 -2.14
CA PHE A 154 29.18 24.44 -1.31
C PHE A 154 30.60 23.97 -0.98
N ASP A 155 30.91 22.70 -1.11
CA ASP A 155 32.25 22.18 -0.85
C ASP A 155 33.25 22.67 -1.92
N LYS A 156 34.26 23.38 -1.46
CA LYS A 156 35.36 23.91 -2.29
C LYS A 156 36.18 22.81 -2.99
N LYS A 157 36.21 21.61 -2.45
CA LYS A 157 36.94 20.43 -2.95
C LYS A 157 36.09 19.55 -3.85
N SER A 158 34.81 19.85 -4.05
CA SER A 158 33.88 18.99 -4.81
C SER A 158 34.32 18.87 -6.29
N ARG A 159 34.01 17.72 -6.88
CA ARG A 159 34.24 17.48 -8.33
C ARG A 159 33.49 18.49 -9.20
N PHE A 160 32.31 18.90 -8.79
CA PHE A 160 31.50 19.88 -9.49
C PHE A 160 32.24 21.23 -9.63
N ARG A 161 32.81 21.73 -8.54
CA ARG A 161 33.58 23.00 -8.57
C ARG A 161 34.89 22.92 -9.39
N LYS A 162 35.53 21.73 -9.38
CA LYS A 162 36.71 21.50 -10.26
C LYS A 162 36.32 21.51 -11.74
N LEU A 163 35.20 20.88 -12.09
CA LEU A 163 34.71 20.85 -13.48
C LEU A 163 34.25 22.22 -13.95
N THR A 164 33.52 22.98 -13.13
CA THR A 164 33.12 24.36 -13.51
C THR A 164 34.30 25.29 -13.71
N LYS A 165 35.33 25.19 -12.87
CA LYS A 165 36.59 25.93 -13.10
C LYS A 165 37.28 25.52 -14.39
N PHE A 166 37.42 24.24 -14.67
CA PHE A 166 38.03 23.72 -15.88
C PHE A 166 37.29 24.16 -17.15
N VAL A 167 35.95 24.17 -17.14
CA VAL A 167 35.13 24.66 -18.26
C VAL A 167 35.28 26.17 -18.44
N ALA A 168 35.32 26.94 -17.34
CA ALA A 168 35.51 28.38 -17.39
C ALA A 168 36.89 28.75 -17.97
N GLU A 169 37.94 28.07 -17.55
CA GLU A 169 39.30 28.27 -18.08
C GLU A 169 39.40 27.95 -19.57
N LYS A 170 38.77 26.85 -20.05
CA LYS A 170 38.71 26.50 -21.46
C LYS A 170 37.96 27.53 -22.30
N ASN A 171 36.82 28.03 -21.80
CA ASN A 171 36.03 29.04 -22.49
C ASN A 171 36.81 30.37 -22.61
N ILE A 172 37.54 30.79 -21.59
CA ILE A 172 38.37 31.98 -21.63
C ILE A 172 39.53 31.78 -22.64
N ALA A 173 40.17 30.63 -22.65
CA ALA A 173 41.23 30.33 -23.59
C ALA A 173 40.75 30.30 -25.06
N SER A 174 39.51 29.80 -25.31
CA SER A 174 38.94 29.81 -26.68
C SER A 174 38.60 31.22 -27.19
N ILE A 175 38.18 32.12 -26.28
CA ILE A 175 37.88 33.53 -26.63
C ILE A 175 39.17 34.32 -26.89
N ALA A 176 40.27 33.98 -26.24
CA ALA A 176 41.57 34.68 -26.42
C ALA A 176 42.31 34.28 -27.71
N ILE A 177 41.87 33.26 -28.44
CA ILE A 177 42.46 32.75 -29.70
C ILE A 177 41.61 33.16 -30.91
N ALA A 178 40.43 33.68 -30.73
CA ALA A 178 39.52 34.19 -31.76
C ALA A 178 39.68 35.71 -31.92
#